data_773124cfccd316a47c2df2ce9e4d5064
#
_entry.id   773124cfccd316a47c2df2ce9e4d5064
#
_cell.length_a   1.000
_cell.length_b   1.000
_cell.length_c   1.000
_cell.angle_alpha   90.00
_cell.angle_beta   90.00
_cell.angle_gamma   90.00
#
_symmetry.space_group_name_H-M   'P 1'
#
loop_
_entity.id
_entity.type
_entity.pdbx_description
1 polymer ?
#
loop_
_entity_poly.entity_id
_entity_poly.type
_entity_poly.pdbx_seq_one_letter_code
_entity_poly.pdbx_strand_id
1 'polypeptide(L)'
;MSQELYSFLAGLPQSDIKVSTCTAAGKNLRQIMILLTPSSEQISWSQLKEFTRKNAANALSLSNMVMGMTSILCSLNGHQYSSCWLVLIGYLLDLADGAVARQLNACSALGAKLDDFADFTTFGIATSLLLWSKELMDNILCMCYVLSVFIRLCFFSSGIPFMYRGLPCIYSSAILACVSLLSGGNMAVLRATAIAMILFMVSQSFYPHDRVLESQAWKKVIYAGGVVMVLCSSFPSACVYYLLWSVSYILFPTSLWSCKL
;
A
#
# COMPACT_ATOMS: atom_id res chain seq x y z
N MET A 1 -14.63 25.12 16.53
CA MET A 1 -13.40 24.32 16.29
C MET A 1 -12.20 24.77 17.14
N SER A 2 -12.42 25.54 18.21
CA SER A 2 -11.35 26.03 19.11
C SER A 2 -11.43 25.56 20.57
N GLN A 3 -12.52 24.99 21.02
CA GLN A 3 -12.66 24.54 22.42
C GLN A 3 -12.26 23.08 22.64
N GLU A 4 -12.41 22.21 21.67
CA GLU A 4 -12.02 20.79 21.82
C GLU A 4 -10.50 20.56 21.76
N LEU A 5 -9.78 21.43 21.05
CA LEU A 5 -8.31 21.37 21.01
C LEU A 5 -7.69 21.79 22.35
N TYR A 6 -8.34 22.68 23.10
CA TYR A 6 -7.90 23.09 24.43
C TYR A 6 -8.12 22.01 25.49
N SER A 7 -9.20 21.21 25.38
CA SER A 7 -9.46 20.12 26.32
C SER A 7 -8.50 18.94 26.13
N PHE A 8 -8.03 18.70 24.92
CA PHE A 8 -7.05 17.66 24.63
C PHE A 8 -5.64 18.01 25.17
N LEU A 9 -5.28 19.31 25.11
CA LEU A 9 -3.98 19.79 25.65
C LEU A 9 -3.96 19.93 27.16
N ALA A 10 -5.11 20.03 27.81
CA ALA A 10 -5.23 20.14 29.28
C ALA A 10 -5.12 18.78 30.02
N GLY A 11 -5.09 17.66 29.29
CA GLY A 11 -4.98 16.31 29.85
C GLY A 11 -3.55 15.79 30.07
N LEU A 12 -2.53 16.59 29.79
CA LEU A 12 -1.14 16.22 30.05
C LEU A 12 -0.78 16.46 31.52
N PRO A 13 -0.09 15.52 32.20
CA PRO A 13 0.25 15.67 33.62
C PRO A 13 1.13 16.92 33.84
N GLN A 14 0.62 17.88 34.58
CA GLN A 14 1.38 18.99 35.11
C GLN A 14 2.34 18.54 36.20
N SER A 15 3.58 18.24 35.84
CA SER A 15 4.68 18.26 36.78
C SER A 15 5.48 19.56 36.58
N ASP A 16 5.29 20.47 37.52
CA ASP A 16 6.20 21.56 37.92
C ASP A 16 6.65 22.59 36.84
N ILE A 17 5.75 23.50 36.51
CA ILE A 17 6.17 24.81 36.00
C ILE A 17 6.09 25.81 37.14
N LYS A 18 7.15 26.02 37.85
CA LYS A 18 7.38 27.20 38.70
C LYS A 18 7.63 28.39 37.77
N VAL A 19 6.65 29.28 37.70
CA VAL A 19 6.80 30.61 37.08
C VAL A 19 7.72 31.44 37.99
N SER A 20 8.97 31.56 37.60
CA SER A 20 9.88 32.57 38.12
C SER A 20 10.04 33.69 37.10
N THR A 21 9.69 34.86 37.51
CA THR A 21 9.50 36.07 36.76
C THR A 21 10.76 36.66 36.10
N CYS A 22 10.61 37.10 34.89
CA CYS A 22 11.10 38.34 34.22
C CYS A 22 12.60 38.70 34.12
N THR A 23 13.58 37.84 34.41
CA THR A 23 14.96 38.10 33.98
C THR A 23 15.58 36.98 33.15
N ALA A 24 14.82 35.95 32.86
CA ALA A 24 15.24 34.76 32.12
C ALA A 24 14.90 34.82 30.61
N ALA A 25 14.18 35.81 30.12
CA ALA A 25 13.72 35.82 28.72
C ALA A 25 14.85 35.82 27.67
N GLY A 26 15.96 36.46 27.96
CA GLY A 26 17.10 36.50 27.04
C GLY A 26 17.91 35.19 27.02
N LYS A 27 17.94 34.44 28.14
CA LYS A 27 18.64 33.14 28.21
C LYS A 27 17.76 32.03 27.62
N ASN A 28 16.45 32.09 27.81
CA ASN A 28 15.53 31.11 27.26
C ASN A 28 15.37 31.23 25.73
N LEU A 29 15.38 32.43 25.17
CA LEU A 29 15.38 32.61 23.71
C LEU A 29 16.64 32.04 23.05
N ARG A 30 17.80 32.17 23.69
CA ARG A 30 19.04 31.57 23.18
C ARG A 30 19.00 30.04 23.30
N GLN A 31 18.43 29.49 24.35
CA GLN A 31 18.28 28.05 24.57
C GLN A 31 17.22 27.46 23.63
N ILE A 32 16.13 28.18 23.37
CA ILE A 32 15.13 27.80 22.36
C ILE A 32 15.69 27.94 20.95
N MET A 33 16.49 28.96 20.67
CA MET A 33 17.20 29.08 19.38
C MET A 33 18.25 27.98 19.18
N ILE A 34 18.92 27.53 20.24
CA ILE A 34 19.84 26.39 20.19
C ILE A 34 19.08 25.07 19.98
N LEU A 35 17.84 24.94 20.47
CA LEU A 35 16.95 23.79 20.22
C LEU A 35 16.30 23.83 18.84
N LEU A 36 16.17 25.01 18.24
CA LEU A 36 15.57 25.22 16.92
C LEU A 36 16.60 25.39 15.80
N THR A 37 17.88 25.71 16.12
CA THR A 37 18.94 25.55 15.15
C THR A 37 19.35 24.07 15.14
N PRO A 38 19.17 23.34 14.03
CA PRO A 38 19.81 22.06 13.90
C PRO A 38 21.31 22.33 14.08
N SER A 39 21.89 21.82 15.19
CA SER A 39 23.33 21.73 15.28
C SER A 39 23.79 21.10 13.98
N SER A 40 24.73 21.72 13.31
CA SER A 40 25.41 21.14 12.15
C SER A 40 26.34 20.03 12.69
N GLU A 41 25.74 19.06 13.39
CA GLU A 41 26.37 17.77 13.62
C GLU A 41 26.51 17.13 12.26
N GLN A 42 27.73 16.96 11.82
CA GLN A 42 28.03 16.10 10.70
C GLN A 42 27.34 14.77 10.98
N ILE A 43 26.21 14.55 10.32
CA ILE A 43 25.46 13.30 10.40
C ILE A 43 26.47 12.21 10.10
N SER A 44 26.83 11.43 11.10
CA SER A 44 27.80 10.34 10.91
C SER A 44 27.23 9.39 9.85
N TRP A 45 28.05 8.92 8.93
CA TRP A 45 27.65 7.94 7.92
C TRP A 45 26.93 6.74 8.52
N SER A 46 27.24 6.36 9.75
CA SER A 46 26.56 5.31 10.48
C SER A 46 25.11 5.67 10.84
N GLN A 47 24.85 6.91 11.24
CA GLN A 47 23.50 7.41 11.55
C GLN A 47 22.65 7.53 10.31
N LEU A 48 23.24 8.04 9.21
CA LEU A 48 22.56 8.11 7.91
C LEU A 48 22.21 6.72 7.39
N LYS A 49 23.14 5.77 7.47
CA LYS A 49 22.92 4.38 7.05
C LYS A 49 21.80 3.70 7.87
N GLU A 50 21.78 3.93 9.18
CA GLU A 50 20.74 3.39 10.05
C GLU A 50 19.39 4.04 9.79
N PHE A 51 19.34 5.36 9.59
CA PHE A 51 18.13 6.07 9.20
C PHE A 51 17.58 5.55 7.87
N THR A 52 18.43 5.41 6.85
CA THR A 52 18.03 4.87 5.54
C THR A 52 17.53 3.44 5.67
N ARG A 53 18.21 2.60 6.45
CA ARG A 53 17.79 1.22 6.71
C ARG A 53 16.40 1.14 7.34
N LYS A 54 16.13 1.98 8.34
CA LYS A 54 14.83 2.00 9.06
C LYS A 54 13.68 2.56 8.22
N ASN A 55 13.99 3.44 7.28
CA ASN A 55 12.96 4.14 6.51
C ASN A 55 12.84 3.67 5.05
N ALA A 56 13.70 2.76 4.58
CA ALA A 56 13.67 2.29 3.20
C ALA A 56 12.34 1.64 2.83
N ALA A 57 11.79 0.77 3.69
CA ALA A 57 10.49 0.15 3.49
C ALA A 57 9.36 1.21 3.49
N ASN A 58 9.36 2.12 4.47
CA ASN A 58 8.38 3.20 4.55
C ASN A 58 8.38 4.08 3.29
N ALA A 59 9.56 4.30 2.68
CA ALA A 59 9.66 5.05 1.44
C ALA A 59 9.03 4.30 0.26
N LEU A 60 9.11 2.97 0.23
CA LEU A 60 8.45 2.15 -0.79
C LEU A 60 6.93 2.17 -0.61
N SER A 61 6.40 1.99 0.61
CA SER A 61 4.97 2.10 0.90
C SER A 61 4.44 3.51 0.56
N LEU A 62 5.20 4.56 0.88
CA LEU A 62 4.85 5.93 0.48
C LEU A 62 4.85 6.09 -1.04
N SER A 63 5.80 5.47 -1.75
CA SER A 63 5.83 5.47 -3.21
C SER A 63 4.64 4.74 -3.81
N ASN A 64 4.22 3.59 -3.23
CA ASN A 64 2.99 2.89 -3.60
C ASN A 64 1.78 3.82 -3.44
N MET A 65 1.65 4.51 -2.29
CA MET A 65 0.59 5.48 -2.06
C MET A 65 0.58 6.62 -3.08
N VAL A 66 1.74 7.15 -3.47
CA VAL A 66 1.87 8.18 -4.51
C VAL A 66 1.41 7.65 -5.87
N MET A 67 1.76 6.40 -6.22
CA MET A 67 1.25 5.76 -7.45
C MET A 67 -0.27 5.63 -7.42
N GLY A 68 -0.84 5.22 -6.28
CA GLY A 68 -2.30 5.16 -6.09
C GLY A 68 -2.97 6.51 -6.25
N MET A 69 -2.47 7.55 -5.60
CA MET A 69 -3.01 8.91 -5.74
C MET A 69 -2.92 9.43 -7.17
N THR A 70 -1.79 9.19 -7.84
CA THR A 70 -1.61 9.58 -9.25
C THR A 70 -2.55 8.80 -10.16
N SER A 71 -2.79 7.53 -9.88
CA SER A 71 -3.76 6.70 -10.57
C SER A 71 -5.19 7.25 -10.43
N ILE A 72 -5.58 7.67 -9.23
CA ILE A 72 -6.87 8.34 -8.98
C ILE A 72 -7.00 9.59 -9.87
N LEU A 73 -5.99 10.46 -9.87
CA LEU A 73 -6.01 11.67 -10.69
C LEU A 73 -6.07 11.34 -12.19
N CYS A 74 -5.37 10.31 -12.65
CA CYS A 74 -5.44 9.84 -14.03
C CYS A 74 -6.84 9.34 -14.38
N SER A 75 -7.49 8.55 -13.52
CA SER A 75 -8.85 8.07 -13.73
C SER A 75 -9.85 9.21 -13.82
N LEU A 76 -9.78 10.19 -12.92
CA LEU A 76 -10.66 11.37 -12.90
C LEU A 76 -10.50 12.24 -14.17
N ASN A 77 -9.30 12.26 -14.74
CA ASN A 77 -9.02 12.97 -15.99
C ASN A 77 -9.28 12.12 -17.27
N GLY A 78 -9.84 10.93 -17.11
CA GLY A 78 -10.16 10.05 -18.25
C GLY A 78 -8.96 9.28 -18.82
N HIS A 79 -7.81 9.32 -18.18
CA HIS A 79 -6.60 8.61 -18.59
C HIS A 79 -6.55 7.18 -18.01
N GLN A 80 -7.54 6.36 -18.36
CA GLN A 80 -7.71 4.98 -17.86
C GLN A 80 -6.45 4.11 -18.06
N TYR A 81 -5.81 4.23 -19.24
CA TYR A 81 -4.60 3.49 -19.55
C TYR A 81 -3.47 3.76 -18.53
N SER A 82 -3.18 5.03 -18.28
CA SER A 82 -2.15 5.43 -17.32
C SER A 82 -2.52 5.02 -15.90
N SER A 83 -3.79 5.13 -15.54
CA SER A 83 -4.31 4.72 -14.24
C SER A 83 -4.05 3.23 -13.96
N CYS A 84 -4.36 2.35 -14.91
CA CYS A 84 -4.11 0.92 -14.78
C CYS A 84 -2.61 0.59 -14.60
N TRP A 85 -1.74 1.26 -15.36
CA TRP A 85 -0.29 1.08 -15.24
C TRP A 85 0.23 1.51 -13.87
N LEU A 86 -0.27 2.60 -13.34
CA LEU A 86 0.11 3.08 -12.01
C LEU A 86 -0.32 2.10 -10.90
N VAL A 87 -1.48 1.46 -11.04
CA VAL A 87 -1.89 0.37 -10.13
C VAL A 87 -0.93 -0.83 -10.22
N LEU A 88 -0.49 -1.23 -11.43
CA LEU A 88 0.46 -2.33 -11.59
C LEU A 88 1.86 -2.00 -11.06
N ILE A 89 2.29 -0.74 -11.17
CA ILE A 89 3.53 -0.27 -10.52
C ILE A 89 3.37 -0.31 -9.00
N GLY A 90 2.23 0.15 -8.47
CA GLY A 90 1.89 0.05 -7.05
C GLY A 90 1.95 -1.39 -6.53
N TYR A 91 1.41 -2.35 -7.29
CA TYR A 91 1.50 -3.79 -7.00
C TYR A 91 2.95 -4.27 -6.80
N LEU A 92 3.89 -3.82 -7.63
CA LEU A 92 5.29 -4.18 -7.49
C LEU A 92 5.96 -3.53 -6.28
N LEU A 93 5.62 -2.27 -6.00
CA LEU A 93 6.16 -1.53 -4.86
C LEU A 93 5.71 -2.13 -3.54
N ASP A 94 4.45 -2.54 -3.45
CA ASP A 94 3.85 -3.22 -2.31
C ASP A 94 4.55 -4.55 -1.97
N LEU A 95 4.76 -5.39 -2.98
CA LEU A 95 5.51 -6.63 -2.78
C LEU A 95 6.96 -6.40 -2.34
N ALA A 96 7.54 -5.27 -2.72
CA ALA A 96 8.92 -4.93 -2.38
C ALA A 96 9.05 -4.39 -0.96
N ASP A 97 8.11 -3.55 -0.46
CA ASP A 97 8.28 -2.87 0.84
C ASP A 97 8.28 -3.85 2.01
N GLY A 98 7.34 -4.78 2.05
CA GLY A 98 7.31 -5.84 3.05
C GLY A 98 8.56 -6.71 3.02
N ALA A 99 9.06 -7.06 1.84
CA ALA A 99 10.29 -7.83 1.71
C ALA A 99 11.52 -7.05 2.19
N VAL A 100 11.62 -5.78 1.84
CA VAL A 100 12.69 -4.87 2.28
C VAL A 100 12.63 -4.66 3.79
N ALA A 101 11.45 -4.44 4.36
CA ALA A 101 11.27 -4.29 5.81
C ALA A 101 11.81 -5.50 6.58
N ARG A 102 11.48 -6.70 6.12
CA ARG A 102 11.94 -7.95 6.75
C ARG A 102 13.43 -8.20 6.55
N GLN A 103 13.96 -8.02 5.34
CA GLN A 103 15.39 -8.20 5.05
C GLN A 103 16.28 -7.23 5.83
N LEU A 104 15.81 -6.02 6.06
CA LEU A 104 16.54 -4.99 6.81
C LEU A 104 16.28 -5.04 8.32
N ASN A 105 15.44 -5.98 8.80
CA ASN A 105 14.97 -6.02 10.21
C ASN A 105 14.42 -4.65 10.66
N ALA A 106 13.65 -4.00 9.81
CA ALA A 106 13.11 -2.66 9.99
C ALA A 106 11.58 -2.65 10.16
N CYS A 107 10.96 -3.80 10.43
CA CYS A 107 9.53 -3.89 10.64
C CYS A 107 9.09 -3.03 11.82
N SER A 108 8.08 -2.17 11.63
CA SER A 108 7.56 -1.28 12.65
C SER A 108 6.02 -1.19 12.58
N ALA A 109 5.39 -0.87 13.71
CA ALA A 109 3.95 -0.65 13.74
C ALA A 109 3.50 0.54 12.86
N LEU A 110 4.35 1.56 12.73
CA LEU A 110 4.11 2.69 11.83
C LEU A 110 4.18 2.25 10.37
N GLY A 111 5.20 1.44 10.02
CA GLY A 111 5.35 0.90 8.66
C GLY A 111 4.16 0.06 8.24
N ALA A 112 3.66 -0.82 9.12
CA ALA A 112 2.48 -1.63 8.85
C ALA A 112 1.22 -0.78 8.61
N LYS A 113 1.03 0.30 9.38
CA LYS A 113 -0.10 1.22 9.15
C LYS A 113 0.04 2.01 7.85
N LEU A 114 1.27 2.42 7.52
CA LEU A 114 1.54 3.12 6.26
C LEU A 114 1.24 2.23 5.06
N ASP A 115 1.59 0.96 5.15
CA ASP A 115 1.28 -0.10 4.21
C ASP A 115 -0.24 -0.28 4.03
N ASP A 116 -0.99 -0.47 5.13
CA ASP A 116 -2.46 -0.56 5.09
C ASP A 116 -3.11 0.64 4.40
N PHE A 117 -2.63 1.87 4.65
CA PHE A 117 -3.13 3.07 3.99
C PHE A 117 -2.75 3.16 2.51
N ALA A 118 -1.53 2.74 2.16
CA ALA A 118 -1.09 2.68 0.78
C ALA A 118 -1.93 1.66 -0.01
N ASP A 119 -2.16 0.48 0.56
CA ASP A 119 -3.03 -0.56 0.02
C ASP A 119 -4.45 -0.07 -0.20
N PHE A 120 -5.04 0.55 0.81
CA PHE A 120 -6.38 1.10 0.71
C PHE A 120 -6.49 2.15 -0.39
N THR A 121 -5.48 3.02 -0.52
CA THR A 121 -5.46 4.07 -1.55
C THR A 121 -5.28 3.49 -2.94
N THR A 122 -4.31 2.60 -3.14
CA THR A 122 -3.94 2.07 -4.46
C THR A 122 -4.87 0.94 -4.89
N PHE A 123 -5.08 -0.05 -4.03
CA PHE A 123 -5.84 -1.25 -4.39
C PHE A 123 -7.31 -1.14 -4.01
N GLY A 124 -7.68 -0.25 -3.10
CA GLY A 124 -9.07 0.09 -2.81
C GLY A 124 -9.59 1.18 -3.74
N ILE A 125 -9.21 2.44 -3.48
CA ILE A 125 -9.82 3.60 -4.13
C ILE A 125 -9.41 3.70 -5.61
N ALA A 126 -8.11 3.68 -5.93
CA ALA A 126 -7.67 3.87 -7.31
C ALA A 126 -8.21 2.76 -8.23
N THR A 127 -8.17 1.51 -7.77
CA THR A 127 -8.69 0.38 -8.55
C THR A 127 -10.20 0.45 -8.73
N SER A 128 -10.96 0.86 -7.72
CA SER A 128 -12.41 0.98 -7.83
C SER A 128 -12.84 2.02 -8.87
N LEU A 129 -12.06 3.08 -9.06
CA LEU A 129 -12.34 4.11 -10.09
C LEU A 129 -12.20 3.59 -11.52
N LEU A 130 -11.59 2.43 -11.75
CA LEU A 130 -11.63 1.75 -13.05
C LEU A 130 -13.04 1.26 -13.42
N LEU A 131 -13.91 1.09 -12.41
CA LEU A 131 -15.31 0.71 -12.56
C LEU A 131 -16.24 1.92 -12.68
N TRP A 132 -15.70 3.14 -12.48
CA TRP A 132 -16.53 4.33 -12.45
C TRP A 132 -17.17 4.63 -13.82
N SER A 133 -18.46 4.83 -13.81
CA SER A 133 -19.24 5.26 -14.97
C SER A 133 -20.35 6.23 -14.56
N LYS A 134 -21.13 6.70 -15.53
CA LYS A 134 -22.32 7.52 -15.24
C LYS A 134 -23.51 6.69 -14.74
N GLU A 135 -23.43 5.36 -14.77
CA GLU A 135 -24.49 4.48 -14.32
C GLU A 135 -24.46 4.29 -12.79
N LEU A 136 -25.61 4.35 -12.17
CA LEU A 136 -25.74 4.17 -10.72
C LEU A 136 -25.25 2.81 -10.24
N MET A 137 -25.50 1.76 -11.03
CA MET A 137 -25.09 0.38 -10.70
C MET A 137 -23.57 0.24 -10.62
N ASP A 138 -22.83 0.90 -11.51
CA ASP A 138 -21.37 0.89 -11.51
C ASP A 138 -20.81 1.63 -10.29
N ASN A 139 -21.44 2.75 -9.92
CA ASN A 139 -21.04 3.50 -8.74
C ASN A 139 -21.29 2.71 -7.46
N ILE A 140 -22.38 1.95 -7.37
CA ILE A 140 -22.62 1.03 -6.26
C ILE A 140 -21.57 -0.08 -6.23
N LEU A 141 -21.24 -0.66 -7.39
CA LEU A 141 -20.21 -1.70 -7.48
C LEU A 141 -18.83 -1.17 -7.07
N CYS A 142 -18.49 0.06 -7.47
CA CYS A 142 -17.30 0.77 -7.04
C CYS A 142 -17.23 0.89 -5.51
N MET A 143 -18.32 1.32 -4.87
CA MET A 143 -18.42 1.40 -3.40
C MET A 143 -18.30 0.03 -2.74
N CYS A 144 -18.96 -1.00 -3.27
CA CYS A 144 -18.85 -2.37 -2.76
C CYS A 144 -17.41 -2.90 -2.85
N TYR A 145 -16.71 -2.57 -3.93
CA TYR A 145 -15.30 -2.96 -4.09
C TYR A 145 -14.42 -2.30 -3.02
N VAL A 146 -14.53 -0.99 -2.81
CA VAL A 146 -13.78 -0.27 -1.76
C VAL A 146 -14.07 -0.86 -0.39
N LEU A 147 -15.35 -1.11 -0.08
CA LEU A 147 -15.76 -1.71 1.21
C LEU A 147 -15.21 -3.12 1.40
N SER A 148 -15.13 -3.94 0.35
CA SER A 148 -14.54 -5.27 0.44
C SER A 148 -13.03 -5.23 0.73
N VAL A 149 -12.30 -4.28 0.14
CA VAL A 149 -10.89 -4.04 0.46
C VAL A 149 -10.74 -3.55 1.91
N PHE A 150 -11.58 -2.60 2.33
CA PHE A 150 -11.57 -2.09 3.71
C PHE A 150 -11.82 -3.20 4.74
N ILE A 151 -12.86 -4.03 4.53
CA ILE A 151 -13.19 -5.17 5.40
C ILE A 151 -11.99 -6.12 5.47
N ARG A 152 -11.37 -6.41 4.33
CA ARG A 152 -10.22 -7.29 4.28
C ARG A 152 -9.04 -6.74 5.10
N LEU A 153 -8.68 -5.48 4.92
CA LEU A 153 -7.56 -4.85 5.63
C LEU A 153 -7.82 -4.79 7.15
N CYS A 154 -9.05 -4.50 7.56
CA CYS A 154 -9.39 -4.38 8.98
C CYS A 154 -9.54 -5.74 9.69
N PHE A 155 -10.18 -6.72 9.06
CA PHE A 155 -10.61 -7.94 9.75
C PHE A 155 -9.81 -9.19 9.38
N PHE A 156 -9.22 -9.23 8.19
CA PHE A 156 -8.58 -10.45 7.69
C PHE A 156 -7.05 -10.41 7.72
N SER A 157 -6.45 -9.27 8.05
CA SER A 157 -5.00 -9.11 8.18
C SER A 157 -4.44 -9.65 9.51
N SER A 158 -5.31 -9.93 10.49
CA SER A 158 -4.87 -10.31 11.83
C SER A 158 -5.30 -11.74 12.23
N GLY A 159 -4.36 -12.52 12.76
CA GLY A 159 -4.67 -13.65 13.64
C GLY A 159 -4.25 -15.04 13.20
N ILE A 160 -3.83 -15.28 11.96
CA ILE A 160 -3.34 -16.61 11.54
C ILE A 160 -1.89 -16.48 11.04
N PRO A 161 -0.94 -17.17 11.69
CA PRO A 161 0.45 -17.13 11.22
C PRO A 161 0.55 -17.72 9.80
N PHE A 162 1.18 -16.98 8.89
CA PHE A 162 1.52 -17.38 7.51
C PHE A 162 0.35 -17.57 6.52
N MET A 163 -0.89 -17.25 6.89
CA MET A 163 -2.05 -17.34 6.00
C MET A 163 -2.97 -16.14 6.13
N TYR A 164 -3.56 -15.72 5.01
CA TYR A 164 -4.62 -14.72 4.95
C TYR A 164 -5.97 -15.38 4.75
N ARG A 165 -7.02 -14.83 5.37
CA ARG A 165 -8.40 -15.12 4.97
C ARG A 165 -8.77 -14.24 3.79
N GLY A 166 -9.40 -14.82 2.77
CA GLY A 166 -9.77 -14.10 1.56
C GLY A 166 -8.58 -13.74 0.66
N LEU A 167 -8.87 -13.44 -0.60
CA LEU A 167 -7.88 -13.07 -1.59
C LEU A 167 -7.22 -11.74 -1.22
N PRO A 168 -5.87 -11.60 -1.26
CA PRO A 168 -5.21 -10.33 -1.07
C PRO A 168 -5.65 -9.29 -2.11
N CYS A 169 -5.88 -8.02 -1.66
CA CYS A 169 -6.39 -6.94 -2.50
C CYS A 169 -5.48 -6.63 -3.68
N ILE A 170 -4.18 -6.83 -3.53
CA ILE A 170 -3.20 -6.58 -4.58
C ILE A 170 -3.45 -7.43 -5.84
N TYR A 171 -3.78 -8.74 -5.67
CA TYR A 171 -4.10 -9.62 -6.81
C TYR A 171 -5.41 -9.27 -7.48
N SER A 172 -6.42 -8.92 -6.68
CA SER A 172 -7.70 -8.43 -7.18
C SER A 172 -7.52 -7.19 -8.07
N SER A 173 -6.72 -6.24 -7.61
CA SER A 173 -6.44 -4.99 -8.32
C SER A 173 -5.63 -5.21 -9.58
N ALA A 174 -4.63 -6.09 -9.55
CA ALA A 174 -3.84 -6.46 -10.72
C ALA A 174 -4.72 -7.10 -11.81
N ILE A 175 -5.63 -8.00 -11.43
CA ILE A 175 -6.58 -8.62 -12.37
C ILE A 175 -7.49 -7.57 -12.98
N LEU A 176 -8.07 -6.67 -12.15
CA LEU A 176 -8.98 -5.63 -12.64
C LEU A 176 -8.27 -4.66 -13.60
N ALA A 177 -7.06 -4.22 -13.25
CA ALA A 177 -6.25 -3.36 -14.10
C ALA A 177 -5.90 -4.03 -15.44
N CYS A 178 -5.45 -5.28 -15.41
CA CYS A 178 -5.11 -6.04 -16.62
C CYS A 178 -6.33 -6.31 -17.50
N VAL A 179 -7.46 -6.69 -16.89
CA VAL A 179 -8.72 -6.90 -17.62
C VAL A 179 -9.22 -5.60 -18.23
N SER A 180 -9.13 -4.46 -17.52
CA SER A 180 -9.48 -3.14 -18.06
C SER A 180 -8.63 -2.82 -19.29
N LEU A 181 -7.33 -3.03 -19.21
CA LEU A 181 -6.40 -2.79 -20.31
C LEU A 181 -6.68 -3.70 -21.52
N LEU A 182 -6.87 -4.99 -21.31
CA LEU A 182 -7.06 -5.97 -22.40
C LEU A 182 -8.44 -5.88 -23.04
N SER A 183 -9.47 -5.54 -22.27
CA SER A 183 -10.84 -5.40 -22.80
C SER A 183 -11.11 -4.02 -23.39
N GLY A 184 -10.11 -3.10 -23.34
CA GLY A 184 -10.32 -1.70 -23.78
C GLY A 184 -11.36 -0.96 -22.95
N GLY A 185 -11.49 -1.32 -21.66
CA GLY A 185 -12.47 -0.69 -20.74
C GLY A 185 -13.91 -1.20 -20.93
N ASN A 186 -14.11 -2.40 -21.45
CA ASN A 186 -15.46 -2.98 -21.59
C ASN A 186 -16.11 -3.17 -20.21
N MET A 187 -17.12 -2.36 -19.90
CA MET A 187 -17.78 -2.33 -18.60
C MET A 187 -18.47 -3.64 -18.23
N ALA A 188 -18.99 -4.41 -19.20
CA ALA A 188 -19.62 -5.70 -18.88
C ALA A 188 -18.59 -6.71 -18.32
N VAL A 189 -17.42 -6.77 -18.94
CA VAL A 189 -16.32 -7.64 -18.48
C VAL A 189 -15.77 -7.15 -17.13
N LEU A 190 -15.62 -5.84 -16.96
CA LEU A 190 -15.15 -5.25 -15.71
C LEU A 190 -16.12 -5.50 -14.55
N ARG A 191 -17.44 -5.34 -14.78
CA ARG A 191 -18.49 -5.65 -13.79
C ARG A 191 -18.39 -7.11 -13.32
N ALA A 192 -18.32 -8.05 -14.28
CA ALA A 192 -18.22 -9.48 -13.95
C ALA A 192 -16.94 -9.79 -13.18
N THR A 193 -15.80 -9.23 -13.59
CA THR A 193 -14.52 -9.39 -12.91
C THR A 193 -14.56 -8.80 -11.50
N ALA A 194 -15.09 -7.59 -11.33
CA ALA A 194 -15.18 -6.93 -10.02
C ALA A 194 -16.06 -7.73 -9.04
N ILE A 195 -17.21 -8.23 -9.48
CA ILE A 195 -18.08 -9.08 -8.67
C ILE A 195 -17.33 -10.34 -8.22
N ALA A 196 -16.65 -11.02 -9.14
CA ALA A 196 -15.85 -12.19 -8.82
C ALA A 196 -14.75 -11.86 -7.79
N MET A 197 -14.03 -10.75 -7.97
CA MET A 197 -12.96 -10.33 -7.06
C MET A 197 -13.49 -9.96 -5.66
N ILE A 198 -14.64 -9.27 -5.58
CA ILE A 198 -15.30 -8.99 -4.30
C ILE A 198 -15.64 -10.29 -3.57
N LEU A 199 -16.22 -11.26 -4.26
CA LEU A 199 -16.56 -12.57 -3.69
C LEU A 199 -15.30 -13.31 -3.20
N PHE A 200 -14.21 -13.29 -3.96
CA PHE A 200 -12.95 -13.92 -3.53
C PHE A 200 -12.31 -13.19 -2.35
N MET A 201 -12.35 -11.87 -2.30
CA MET A 201 -11.81 -11.08 -1.18
C MET A 201 -12.56 -11.32 0.14
N VAL A 202 -13.89 -11.46 0.07
CA VAL A 202 -14.75 -11.67 1.26
C VAL A 202 -14.91 -13.17 1.59
N SER A 203 -14.46 -14.07 0.71
CA SER A 203 -14.52 -15.51 0.96
C SER A 203 -13.68 -15.92 2.17
N GLN A 204 -14.08 -17.01 2.83
CA GLN A 204 -13.31 -17.59 3.94
C GLN A 204 -12.19 -18.52 3.47
N SER A 205 -11.81 -18.48 2.20
CA SER A 205 -10.71 -19.25 1.65
C SER A 205 -9.38 -18.79 2.22
N PHE A 206 -8.48 -19.72 2.47
CA PHE A 206 -7.16 -19.42 3.00
C PHE A 206 -6.14 -19.29 1.88
N TYR A 207 -5.41 -18.18 1.87
CA TYR A 207 -4.32 -17.91 0.95
C TYR A 207 -3.00 -17.79 1.70
N PRO A 208 -1.88 -18.32 1.16
CA PRO A 208 -0.58 -18.21 1.80
C PRO A 208 -0.11 -16.75 1.83
N HIS A 209 0.64 -16.40 2.86
CA HIS A 209 1.24 -15.08 2.97
C HIS A 209 2.18 -14.83 1.78
N ASP A 210 2.07 -13.67 1.16
CA ASP A 210 2.85 -13.32 -0.03
C ASP A 210 4.28 -12.89 0.36
N ARG A 211 5.13 -13.88 0.60
CA ARG A 211 6.56 -13.69 0.82
C ARG A 211 7.35 -14.03 -0.44
N VAL A 212 6.98 -13.36 -1.53
CA VAL A 212 7.53 -13.65 -2.86
C VAL A 212 9.05 -13.55 -2.88
N LEU A 213 9.60 -12.50 -2.25
CA LEU A 213 11.03 -12.22 -2.30
C LEU A 213 11.86 -13.00 -1.27
N GLU A 214 11.20 -13.70 -0.34
CA GLU A 214 11.90 -14.34 0.78
C GLU A 214 12.00 -15.87 0.65
N SER A 215 10.97 -16.52 0.07
CA SER A 215 10.82 -17.96 0.22
C SER A 215 11.64 -18.78 -0.76
N GLN A 216 11.52 -18.55 -2.05
CA GLN A 216 12.12 -19.42 -3.07
C GLN A 216 12.72 -18.61 -4.22
N ALA A 217 13.86 -19.07 -4.76
CA ALA A 217 14.56 -18.37 -5.83
C ALA A 217 13.69 -18.15 -7.10
N TRP A 218 12.84 -19.11 -7.46
CA TRP A 218 11.96 -19.01 -8.62
C TRP A 218 10.91 -17.89 -8.47
N LYS A 219 10.42 -17.63 -7.25
CA LYS A 219 9.48 -16.52 -6.98
C LYS A 219 10.16 -15.16 -7.19
N LYS A 220 11.44 -15.04 -6.84
CA LYS A 220 12.24 -13.83 -7.14
C LYS A 220 12.36 -13.61 -8.65
N VAL A 221 12.50 -14.70 -9.43
CA VAL A 221 12.53 -14.61 -10.90
C VAL A 221 11.18 -14.14 -11.45
N ILE A 222 10.05 -14.62 -10.90
CA ILE A 222 8.72 -14.12 -11.29
C ILE A 222 8.58 -12.65 -10.96
N TYR A 223 8.99 -12.22 -9.77
CA TYR A 223 8.94 -10.80 -9.41
C TYR A 223 9.82 -9.95 -10.35
N ALA A 224 11.06 -10.36 -10.59
CA ALA A 224 11.97 -9.68 -11.52
C ALA A 224 11.39 -9.64 -12.95
N GLY A 225 10.77 -10.74 -13.39
CA GLY A 225 10.04 -10.82 -14.65
C GLY A 225 8.89 -9.79 -14.72
N GLY A 226 8.13 -9.63 -13.64
CA GLY A 226 7.08 -8.60 -13.52
C GLY A 226 7.63 -7.19 -13.69
N VAL A 227 8.75 -6.86 -13.01
CA VAL A 227 9.42 -5.57 -13.17
C VAL A 227 9.86 -5.32 -14.61
N VAL A 228 10.50 -6.30 -15.24
CA VAL A 228 10.92 -6.20 -16.65
C VAL A 228 9.72 -6.03 -17.58
N MET A 229 8.63 -6.76 -17.33
CA MET A 229 7.41 -6.64 -18.12
C MET A 229 6.79 -5.25 -18.05
N VAL A 230 6.75 -4.61 -16.89
CA VAL A 230 6.23 -3.24 -16.75
C VAL A 230 7.14 -2.21 -17.43
N LEU A 231 8.46 -2.40 -17.35
CA LEU A 231 9.42 -1.40 -17.84
C LEU A 231 9.75 -1.54 -19.33
N CYS A 232 9.77 -2.76 -19.87
CA CYS A 232 10.38 -3.05 -21.17
C CYS A 232 9.44 -3.70 -22.19
N SER A 233 8.29 -4.25 -21.76
CA SER A 233 7.46 -5.02 -22.70
C SER A 233 6.27 -4.23 -23.25
N SER A 234 5.69 -4.77 -24.33
CA SER A 234 4.44 -4.27 -24.86
C SER A 234 3.30 -4.53 -23.87
N PHE A 235 2.37 -3.63 -23.83
CA PHE A 235 1.23 -3.64 -22.95
C PHE A 235 0.45 -4.99 -22.90
N PRO A 236 0.12 -5.68 -24.00
CA PRO A 236 -0.63 -6.93 -23.91
C PRO A 236 0.17 -8.06 -23.21
N SER A 237 1.46 -8.15 -23.48
CA SER A 237 2.31 -9.21 -22.88
C SER A 237 2.48 -9.03 -21.37
N ALA A 238 2.62 -7.78 -20.90
CA ALA A 238 2.65 -7.48 -19.49
C ALA A 238 1.34 -7.87 -18.80
N CYS A 239 0.19 -7.50 -19.34
CA CYS A 239 -1.11 -7.85 -18.79
C CYS A 239 -1.31 -9.38 -18.73
N VAL A 240 -0.95 -10.11 -19.77
CA VAL A 240 -1.04 -11.58 -19.78
C VAL A 240 -0.13 -12.17 -18.68
N TYR A 241 1.06 -11.63 -18.51
CA TYR A 241 1.99 -12.07 -17.46
C TYR A 241 1.38 -11.90 -16.06
N TYR A 242 0.86 -10.71 -15.75
CA TYR A 242 0.25 -10.44 -14.45
C TYR A 242 -1.04 -11.23 -14.21
N LEU A 243 -1.84 -11.46 -15.26
CA LEU A 243 -3.02 -12.32 -15.17
C LEU A 243 -2.62 -13.76 -14.87
N LEU A 244 -1.65 -14.33 -15.58
CA LEU A 244 -1.15 -15.68 -15.31
C LEU A 244 -0.60 -15.79 -13.89
N TRP A 245 0.17 -14.82 -13.44
CA TRP A 245 0.68 -14.77 -12.07
C TRP A 245 -0.46 -14.74 -11.06
N SER A 246 -1.39 -13.78 -11.17
CA SER A 246 -2.49 -13.60 -10.21
C SER A 246 -3.46 -14.80 -10.23
N VAL A 247 -3.81 -15.31 -11.40
CA VAL A 247 -4.68 -16.49 -11.53
C VAL A 247 -4.01 -17.75 -10.98
N SER A 248 -2.71 -17.93 -11.19
CA SER A 248 -1.97 -19.07 -10.62
C SER A 248 -1.98 -19.01 -9.08
N TYR A 249 -1.88 -17.81 -8.49
CA TYR A 249 -1.98 -17.62 -7.04
C TYR A 249 -3.37 -17.97 -6.51
N ILE A 250 -4.43 -17.62 -7.24
CA ILE A 250 -5.81 -17.92 -6.86
C ILE A 250 -6.11 -19.42 -6.95
N LEU A 251 -5.70 -20.06 -8.05
CA LEU A 251 -6.04 -21.47 -8.31
C LEU A 251 -5.16 -22.45 -7.55
N PHE A 252 -3.89 -22.12 -7.34
CA PHE A 252 -2.91 -23.01 -6.72
C PHE A 252 -2.23 -22.40 -5.49
N PRO A 253 -3.00 -21.90 -4.51
CA PRO A 253 -2.42 -21.16 -3.39
C PRO A 253 -1.47 -22.02 -2.55
N THR A 254 -1.83 -23.27 -2.25
CA THR A 254 -1.07 -24.14 -1.36
C THR A 254 -0.02 -24.99 -2.09
N SER A 255 -0.22 -25.32 -3.37
CA SER A 255 0.69 -26.19 -4.11
C SER A 255 1.88 -25.44 -4.71
N LEU A 256 1.67 -24.26 -5.27
CA LEU A 256 2.71 -23.45 -5.89
C LEU A 256 3.25 -22.35 -4.96
N TRP A 257 2.35 -21.66 -4.26
CA TRP A 257 2.67 -20.43 -3.54
C TRP A 257 2.89 -20.62 -2.04
N SER A 258 2.76 -21.83 -1.50
CA SER A 258 3.01 -22.07 -0.08
C SER A 258 4.42 -21.64 0.32
N CYS A 259 4.54 -20.95 1.45
CA CYS A 259 5.82 -20.72 2.08
C CYS A 259 6.24 -22.03 2.77
N LYS A 260 7.09 -22.82 2.13
CA LYS A 260 7.83 -23.88 2.85
C LYS A 260 8.89 -23.15 3.67
N LEU A 261 8.74 -23.21 4.98
CA LEU A 261 9.77 -22.82 5.95
C LEU A 261 10.90 -23.84 5.87
#